data_4e3dfc6b29818a6d4aa512c4eab89c1c
#
_entry.id   4e3dfc6b29818a6d4aa512c4eab89c1c
#
_cell.length_a   1.000
_cell.length_b   1.000
_cell.length_c   1.000
_cell.angle_alpha   90.00
_cell.angle_beta   90.00
_cell.angle_gamma   90.00
#
_symmetry.space_group_name_H-M   'P 1'
#
loop_
_entity.id
_entity.type
_entity.pdbx_description
1 polymer ?
#
loop_
_entity_poly.entity_id
_entity_poly.type
_entity_poly.pdbx_seq_one_letter_code
_entity_poly.pdbx_strand_id
1 'polypeptide(L)'
;MFDEIHFGKFVSGYFTGEYFFDIHPPLGKLIIAGMAKLSGFEPGFSFETIGQEFTDDVYKWLRFLPKLAGAILPIVVFFIALELGISQRFAFLAGLLIIFENALLVQSRFILLDSFLLRFGFLAIFFFLKFRSSDSIFYILYSSFFAALAASIKWTGLSFLAIILIFYFFEFLKRF
;
A
#
# COMPACT_ATOMS: atom_id res chain seq x y z
N MET A 1 -7.78 14.33 -8.29
CA MET A 1 -8.65 13.34 -7.62
C MET A 1 -9.05 13.91 -6.27
N PHE A 2 -10.28 13.69 -5.79
CA PHE A 2 -10.78 14.34 -4.56
C PHE A 2 -9.85 14.13 -3.34
N ASP A 3 -9.51 12.88 -3.05
CA ASP A 3 -8.68 12.54 -1.89
C ASP A 3 -7.23 13.07 -1.96
N GLU A 4 -6.70 13.30 -3.16
CA GLU A 4 -5.36 13.87 -3.35
C GLU A 4 -5.20 15.23 -2.70
N ILE A 5 -6.27 16.04 -2.75
CA ILE A 5 -6.31 17.36 -2.09
C ILE A 5 -6.12 17.21 -0.59
N HIS A 6 -6.87 16.29 0.02
CA HIS A 6 -6.81 16.06 1.46
C HIS A 6 -5.44 15.54 1.89
N PHE A 7 -4.93 14.50 1.20
CA PHE A 7 -3.62 13.96 1.56
C PHE A 7 -2.48 14.94 1.29
N GLY A 8 -2.58 15.77 0.25
CA GLY A 8 -1.63 16.85 -0.01
C GLY A 8 -1.62 17.88 1.13
N LYS A 9 -2.81 18.33 1.59
CA LYS A 9 -2.94 19.22 2.77
C LYS A 9 -2.36 18.58 4.02
N PHE A 10 -2.67 17.31 4.30
CA PHE A 10 -2.14 16.62 5.48
C PHE A 10 -0.61 16.49 5.44
N VAL A 11 -0.04 16.21 4.27
CA VAL A 11 1.42 16.18 4.11
C VAL A 11 2.00 17.58 4.36
N SER A 12 1.41 18.63 3.81
CA SER A 12 1.83 20.03 4.09
C SER A 12 1.74 20.37 5.57
N GLY A 13 0.68 19.94 6.26
CA GLY A 13 0.48 20.16 7.69
C GLY A 13 1.61 19.59 8.57
N TYR A 14 2.27 18.48 8.17
CA TYR A 14 3.45 17.99 8.90
C TYR A 14 4.64 18.94 8.82
N PHE A 15 4.72 19.80 7.81
CA PHE A 15 5.81 20.78 7.67
C PHE A 15 5.46 22.13 8.30
N THR A 16 4.19 22.55 8.25
CA THR A 16 3.74 23.81 8.81
C THR A 16 3.45 23.74 10.31
N GLY A 17 3.31 22.54 10.86
CA GLY A 17 2.88 22.31 12.24
C GLY A 17 1.38 22.59 12.46
N GLU A 18 0.61 22.77 11.41
CA GLU A 18 -0.83 22.90 11.50
C GLU A 18 -1.50 21.60 11.93
N TYR A 19 -2.39 21.71 12.93
CA TYR A 19 -3.17 20.56 13.37
C TYR A 19 -4.20 20.17 12.31
N PHE A 20 -4.27 18.87 12.01
CA PHE A 20 -5.33 18.30 11.19
C PHE A 20 -5.84 16.99 11.81
N PHE A 21 -7.11 16.70 11.54
CA PHE A 21 -7.72 15.42 11.90
C PHE A 21 -7.94 14.59 10.63
N ASP A 22 -7.57 13.32 10.70
CA ASP A 22 -7.86 12.34 9.66
C ASP A 22 -8.31 11.03 10.29
N ILE A 23 -9.32 10.41 9.68
CA ILE A 23 -9.86 9.09 10.10
C ILE A 23 -8.89 7.94 9.84
N HIS A 24 -7.91 8.14 8.96
CA HIS A 24 -6.91 7.12 8.62
C HIS A 24 -5.68 7.20 9.53
N PRO A 25 -5.10 6.04 9.91
CA PRO A 25 -3.83 6.00 10.61
C PRO A 25 -2.71 6.76 9.88
N PRO A 26 -1.66 7.20 10.57
CA PRO A 26 -0.73 8.20 10.04
C PRO A 26 0.33 7.65 9.08
N LEU A 27 0.61 6.33 9.08
CA LEU A 27 1.82 5.78 8.42
C LEU A 27 1.94 6.16 6.93
N GLY A 28 0.86 6.08 6.16
CA GLY A 28 0.90 6.40 4.74
C GLY A 28 1.24 7.84 4.46
N LYS A 29 0.68 8.76 5.24
CA LYS A 29 0.97 10.19 5.17
C LYS A 29 2.41 10.49 5.57
N LEU A 30 2.91 9.81 6.62
CA LEU A 30 4.30 9.95 7.07
C LEU A 30 5.30 9.43 6.04
N ILE A 31 5.00 8.35 5.33
CA ILE A 31 5.84 7.84 4.22
C ILE A 31 5.94 8.89 3.11
N ILE A 32 4.81 9.50 2.72
CA ILE A 32 4.79 10.55 1.70
C ILE A 32 5.52 11.80 2.19
N ALA A 33 5.26 12.25 3.43
CA ALA A 33 5.94 13.39 4.03
C ALA A 33 7.44 13.17 4.17
N GLY A 34 7.89 11.96 4.52
CA GLY A 34 9.31 11.58 4.55
C GLY A 34 9.98 11.76 3.19
N MET A 35 9.33 11.30 2.12
CA MET A 35 9.85 11.50 0.76
C MET A 35 9.84 12.98 0.36
N ALA A 36 8.77 13.71 0.69
CA ALA A 36 8.67 15.14 0.49
C ALA A 36 9.85 15.89 1.15
N LYS A 37 10.16 15.54 2.40
CA LYS A 37 11.30 16.12 3.13
C LYS A 37 12.63 15.86 2.43
N LEU A 38 12.87 14.64 1.97
CA LEU A 38 14.10 14.27 1.27
C LEU A 38 14.27 14.98 -0.08
N SER A 39 13.16 15.36 -0.72
CA SER A 39 13.15 16.06 -2.00
C SER A 39 13.20 17.59 -1.89
N GLY A 40 13.27 18.15 -0.68
CA GLY A 40 13.25 19.60 -0.48
C GLY A 40 11.86 20.22 -0.69
N PHE A 41 10.80 19.47 -0.46
CA PHE A 41 9.44 20.00 -0.55
C PHE A 41 9.22 21.14 0.45
N GLU A 42 8.76 22.27 -0.05
CA GLU A 42 8.33 23.39 0.76
C GLU A 42 6.79 23.52 0.67
N PRO A 43 6.07 23.63 1.81
CA PRO A 43 4.64 23.82 1.79
C PRO A 43 4.30 25.22 1.24
N GLY A 44 3.39 25.31 0.31
CA GLY A 44 2.99 26.59 -0.32
C GLY A 44 1.88 26.39 -1.34
N PHE A 45 1.73 25.15 -1.79
CA PHE A 45 0.62 24.80 -2.68
C PHE A 45 -0.66 24.59 -1.88
N SER A 46 -1.73 25.31 -2.25
CA SER A 46 -2.96 25.39 -1.42
C SER A 46 -3.81 24.12 -1.39
N PHE A 47 -3.70 23.27 -2.41
CA PHE A 47 -4.56 22.08 -2.59
C PHE A 47 -6.07 22.43 -2.45
N GLU A 48 -6.56 23.54 -3.03
CA GLU A 48 -7.93 23.99 -2.84
C GLU A 48 -8.92 23.33 -3.79
N THR A 49 -8.52 23.12 -5.05
CA THR A 49 -9.41 22.65 -6.10
C THR A 49 -8.91 21.38 -6.75
N ILE A 50 -9.88 20.52 -7.13
CA ILE A 50 -9.58 19.28 -7.86
C ILE A 50 -9.06 19.66 -9.26
N GLY A 51 -7.90 19.09 -9.64
CA GLY A 51 -7.29 19.34 -10.95
C GLY A 51 -6.49 20.63 -11.03
N GLN A 52 -6.26 21.30 -9.91
CA GLN A 52 -5.34 22.44 -9.84
C GLN A 52 -3.96 22.02 -10.34
N GLU A 53 -3.40 22.80 -11.27
CA GLU A 53 -2.05 22.55 -11.78
C GLU A 53 -1.01 22.91 -10.74
N PHE A 54 -0.02 22.06 -10.56
CA PHE A 54 1.09 22.33 -9.66
C PHE A 54 2.03 23.36 -10.28
N THR A 55 2.49 24.30 -9.47
CA THR A 55 3.36 25.40 -9.91
C THR A 55 4.83 24.98 -10.14
N ASP A 56 5.22 23.83 -9.59
CA ASP A 56 6.58 23.29 -9.67
C ASP A 56 6.58 21.78 -9.86
N ASP A 57 7.76 21.19 -10.01
CA ASP A 57 7.95 19.75 -10.20
C ASP A 57 8.04 18.95 -8.90
N VAL A 58 8.00 19.59 -7.74
CA VAL A 58 8.19 18.95 -6.43
C VAL A 58 7.06 17.99 -6.10
N TYR A 59 5.84 18.25 -6.59
CA TYR A 59 4.71 17.32 -6.46
C TYR A 59 5.00 15.92 -7.03
N LYS A 60 5.92 15.80 -7.97
CA LYS A 60 6.34 14.51 -8.54
C LYS A 60 6.90 13.60 -7.45
N TRP A 61 7.58 14.16 -6.45
CA TRP A 61 8.13 13.42 -5.32
C TRP A 61 7.05 12.95 -4.35
N LEU A 62 5.99 13.75 -4.15
CA LEU A 62 4.82 13.33 -3.36
C LEU A 62 4.13 12.11 -3.98
N ARG A 63 4.12 12.02 -5.31
CA ARG A 63 3.54 10.91 -6.07
C ARG A 63 4.51 9.75 -6.32
N PHE A 64 5.79 9.91 -6.03
CA PHE A 64 6.81 8.90 -6.37
C PHE A 64 6.61 7.59 -5.63
N LEU A 65 6.49 7.64 -4.30
CA LEU A 65 6.34 6.42 -3.49
C LEU A 65 4.99 5.71 -3.71
N PRO A 66 3.84 6.39 -3.84
CA PRO A 66 2.60 5.77 -4.30
C PRO A 66 2.75 5.03 -5.63
N LYS A 67 3.41 5.66 -6.63
CA LYS A 67 3.69 5.02 -7.93
C LYS A 67 4.56 3.78 -7.79
N LEU A 68 5.63 3.86 -7.01
CA LEU A 68 6.53 2.74 -6.76
C LEU A 68 5.80 1.59 -6.06
N ALA A 69 4.94 1.90 -5.08
CA ALA A 69 4.14 0.91 -4.38
C ALA A 69 3.18 0.18 -5.35
N GLY A 70 2.51 0.92 -6.22
CA GLY A 70 1.64 0.34 -7.25
C GLY A 70 2.40 -0.47 -8.30
N ALA A 71 3.57 -0.01 -8.74
CA ALA A 71 4.39 -0.71 -9.73
C ALA A 71 4.94 -2.05 -9.23
N ILE A 72 5.14 -2.23 -7.92
CA ILE A 72 5.61 -3.48 -7.33
C ILE A 72 4.47 -4.49 -7.12
N LEU A 73 3.22 -4.03 -7.00
CA LEU A 73 2.09 -4.91 -6.71
C LEU A 73 1.91 -6.08 -7.70
N PRO A 74 2.05 -5.91 -9.03
CA PRO A 74 1.99 -7.02 -9.98
C PRO A 74 2.98 -8.14 -9.69
N ILE A 75 4.19 -7.79 -9.24
CA ILE A 75 5.24 -8.74 -8.87
C ILE A 75 4.83 -9.53 -7.63
N VAL A 76 4.24 -8.88 -6.65
CA VAL A 76 3.75 -9.54 -5.44
C VAL A 76 2.63 -10.51 -5.77
N VAL A 77 1.68 -10.11 -6.64
CA VAL A 77 0.58 -10.97 -7.09
C VAL A 77 1.10 -12.18 -7.88
N PHE A 78 2.10 -12.00 -8.74
CA PHE A 78 2.77 -13.10 -9.42
C PHE A 78 3.31 -14.14 -8.42
N PHE A 79 4.04 -13.70 -7.40
CA PHE A 79 4.61 -14.60 -6.40
C PHE A 79 3.53 -15.27 -5.52
N ILE A 80 2.45 -14.56 -5.17
CA ILE A 80 1.30 -15.15 -4.47
C ILE A 80 0.70 -16.28 -5.32
N ALA A 81 0.51 -16.06 -6.61
CA ALA A 81 -0.03 -17.09 -7.51
C ALA A 81 0.87 -18.33 -7.56
N LEU A 82 2.18 -18.17 -7.55
CA LEU A 82 3.11 -19.28 -7.47
C LEU A 82 3.00 -20.06 -6.15
N GLU A 83 2.89 -19.37 -5.01
CA GLU A 83 2.72 -20.00 -3.69
C GLU A 83 1.37 -20.76 -3.57
N LEU A 84 0.36 -20.34 -4.32
CA LEU A 84 -0.92 -21.04 -4.43
C LEU A 84 -0.86 -22.26 -5.37
N GLY A 85 0.31 -22.59 -5.93
CA GLY A 85 0.49 -23.72 -6.83
C GLY A 85 0.04 -23.45 -8.28
N ILE A 86 -0.23 -22.20 -8.62
CA ILE A 86 -0.59 -21.82 -10.00
C ILE A 86 0.68 -21.90 -10.88
N SER A 87 0.55 -22.47 -12.07
CA SER A 87 1.70 -22.60 -12.97
C SER A 87 2.27 -21.22 -13.34
N GLN A 88 3.58 -21.17 -13.61
CA GLN A 88 4.30 -19.92 -13.89
C GLN A 88 3.65 -19.08 -15.00
N ARG A 89 3.10 -19.72 -16.04
CA ARG A 89 2.42 -19.02 -17.15
C ARG A 89 1.17 -18.29 -16.68
N PHE A 90 0.34 -18.93 -15.88
CA PHE A 90 -0.88 -18.31 -15.35
C PHE A 90 -0.59 -17.34 -14.21
N ALA A 91 0.45 -17.58 -13.40
CA ALA A 91 0.94 -16.63 -12.42
C ALA A 91 1.41 -15.32 -13.09
N PHE A 92 2.14 -15.43 -14.21
CA PHE A 92 2.54 -14.29 -15.01
C PHE A 92 1.34 -13.52 -15.56
N LEU A 93 0.32 -14.22 -16.08
CA LEU A 93 -0.92 -13.58 -16.54
C LEU A 93 -1.65 -12.87 -15.40
N ALA A 94 -1.68 -13.43 -14.20
CA ALA A 94 -2.28 -12.77 -13.04
C ALA A 94 -1.57 -11.45 -12.72
N GLY A 95 -0.23 -11.43 -12.67
CA GLY A 95 0.54 -10.20 -12.50
C GLY A 95 0.31 -9.20 -13.64
N LEU A 96 0.25 -9.67 -14.89
CA LEU A 96 -0.01 -8.84 -16.05
C LEU A 96 -1.40 -8.17 -15.99
N LEU A 97 -2.43 -8.88 -15.57
CA LEU A 97 -3.78 -8.32 -15.40
C LEU A 97 -3.80 -7.18 -14.39
N ILE A 98 -3.00 -7.24 -13.32
CA ILE A 98 -2.86 -6.14 -12.35
C ILE A 98 -2.28 -4.88 -13.01
N ILE A 99 -1.37 -5.02 -13.97
CA ILE A 99 -0.81 -3.87 -14.70
C ILE A 99 -1.88 -3.14 -15.52
N PHE A 100 -2.85 -3.87 -16.05
CA PHE A 100 -3.94 -3.31 -16.86
C PHE A 100 -5.18 -2.94 -16.03
N GLU A 101 -5.17 -3.20 -14.72
CA GLU A 101 -6.28 -2.82 -13.85
C GLU A 101 -6.31 -1.29 -13.69
N ASN A 102 -7.35 -0.66 -14.27
CA ASN A 102 -7.40 0.78 -14.42
C ASN A 102 -7.49 1.53 -13.09
N ALA A 103 -8.23 1.01 -12.10
CA ALA A 103 -8.36 1.68 -10.81
C ALA A 103 -7.02 1.73 -10.06
N LEU A 104 -6.27 0.61 -10.03
CA LEU A 104 -4.93 0.55 -9.42
C LEU A 104 -3.94 1.47 -10.15
N LEU A 105 -3.98 1.44 -11.49
CA LEU A 105 -3.13 2.29 -12.32
C LEU A 105 -3.38 3.78 -12.04
N VAL A 106 -4.64 4.19 -11.96
CA VAL A 106 -5.02 5.58 -11.69
C VAL A 106 -4.67 5.96 -10.26
N GLN A 107 -5.08 5.16 -9.26
CA GLN A 107 -4.83 5.47 -7.85
C GLN A 107 -3.35 5.58 -7.52
N SER A 108 -2.49 4.76 -8.13
CA SER A 108 -1.04 4.82 -7.91
C SER A 108 -0.38 6.11 -8.44
N ARG A 109 -1.04 6.84 -9.34
CA ARG A 109 -0.49 8.07 -9.94
C ARG A 109 -0.69 9.33 -9.11
N PHE A 110 -1.53 9.26 -8.08
CA PHE A 110 -1.91 10.39 -7.24
C PHE A 110 -1.28 10.29 -5.85
N ILE A 111 -1.41 11.34 -5.05
CA ILE A 111 -1.02 11.36 -3.64
C ILE A 111 -2.10 10.62 -2.85
N LEU A 112 -2.06 9.29 -2.89
CA LEU A 112 -3.05 8.41 -2.26
C LEU A 112 -2.38 7.32 -1.43
N LEU A 113 -3.11 6.77 -0.48
CA LEU A 113 -2.63 5.75 0.46
C LEU A 113 -2.86 4.31 -0.03
N ASP A 114 -3.76 4.12 -1.00
CA ASP A 114 -4.28 2.82 -1.41
C ASP A 114 -3.20 1.90 -1.99
N SER A 115 -2.24 2.45 -2.73
CA SER A 115 -1.11 1.67 -3.27
C SER A 115 -0.24 1.07 -2.17
N PHE A 116 -0.01 1.81 -1.06
CA PHE A 116 0.73 1.28 0.09
C PHE A 116 -0.08 0.22 0.83
N LEU A 117 -1.37 0.50 1.06
CA LEU A 117 -2.30 -0.42 1.70
C LEU A 117 -2.29 -1.78 1.00
N LEU A 118 -2.52 -1.79 -0.31
CA LEU A 118 -2.56 -3.01 -1.11
C LEU A 118 -1.20 -3.70 -1.14
N ARG A 119 -0.12 -2.97 -1.38
CA ARG A 119 1.22 -3.55 -1.37
C ARG A 119 1.55 -4.26 -0.06
N PHE A 120 1.34 -3.60 1.09
CA PHE A 120 1.64 -4.20 2.38
C PHE A 120 0.67 -5.35 2.71
N GLY A 121 -0.61 -5.20 2.40
CA GLY A 121 -1.60 -6.25 2.61
C GLY A 121 -1.29 -7.52 1.79
N PHE A 122 -0.95 -7.37 0.51
CA PHE A 122 -0.58 -8.51 -0.33
C PHE A 122 0.77 -9.11 0.06
N LEU A 123 1.74 -8.31 0.53
CA LEU A 123 2.98 -8.85 1.11
C LEU A 123 2.71 -9.66 2.38
N ALA A 124 1.78 -9.23 3.23
CA ALA A 124 1.37 -10.02 4.40
C ALA A 124 0.83 -11.39 3.99
N ILE A 125 -0.06 -11.44 2.98
CA ILE A 125 -0.59 -12.70 2.42
C ILE A 125 0.54 -13.54 1.82
N PHE A 126 1.44 -12.96 1.04
CA PHE A 126 2.57 -13.67 0.44
C PHE A 126 3.42 -14.35 1.50
N PHE A 127 3.83 -13.62 2.54
CA PHE A 127 4.66 -14.20 3.60
C PHE A 127 3.91 -15.22 4.45
N PHE A 128 2.60 -15.08 4.62
CA PHE A 128 1.77 -16.10 5.25
C PHE A 128 1.78 -17.40 4.43
N LEU A 129 1.61 -17.32 3.11
CA LEU A 129 1.68 -18.50 2.23
C LEU A 129 3.08 -19.14 2.27
N LYS A 130 4.15 -18.34 2.31
CA LYS A 130 5.52 -18.80 2.52
C LYS A 130 5.71 -19.52 3.84
N PHE A 131 5.12 -19.02 4.93
CA PHE A 131 5.14 -19.71 6.21
C PHE A 131 4.49 -21.07 6.10
N ARG A 132 3.35 -21.19 5.43
CA ARG A 132 2.66 -22.47 5.24
C ARG A 132 3.47 -23.50 4.44
N SER A 133 4.28 -23.05 3.50
CA SER A 133 5.09 -23.95 2.64
C SER A 133 6.43 -24.36 3.26
N SER A 134 6.97 -23.57 4.21
CA SER A 134 8.34 -23.76 4.74
C SER A 134 8.42 -23.92 6.26
N ASP A 135 7.32 -23.70 7.01
CA ASP A 135 7.23 -23.70 8.49
C ASP A 135 8.25 -22.76 9.20
N SER A 136 8.87 -21.84 8.46
CA SER A 136 9.88 -20.94 9.03
C SER A 136 9.21 -19.79 9.79
N ILE A 137 9.56 -19.64 11.07
CA ILE A 137 9.06 -18.58 11.96
C ILE A 137 9.29 -17.16 11.39
N PHE A 138 10.33 -16.96 10.60
CA PHE A 138 10.61 -15.66 9.99
C PHE A 138 9.49 -15.22 9.06
N TYR A 139 8.88 -16.13 8.32
CA TYR A 139 7.81 -15.75 7.39
C TYR A 139 6.53 -15.33 8.10
N ILE A 140 6.16 -15.94 9.23
CA ILE A 140 5.00 -15.47 10.01
C ILE A 140 5.29 -14.10 10.66
N LEU A 141 6.53 -13.85 11.09
CA LEU A 141 6.95 -12.54 11.59
C LEU A 141 6.85 -11.47 10.49
N TYR A 142 7.33 -11.75 9.27
CA TYR A 142 7.17 -10.83 8.14
C TYR A 142 5.70 -10.64 7.76
N SER A 143 4.89 -11.69 7.76
CA SER A 143 3.45 -11.59 7.51
C SER A 143 2.78 -10.66 8.51
N SER A 144 3.03 -10.85 9.80
CA SER A 144 2.49 -10.00 10.88
C SER A 144 2.95 -8.56 10.76
N PHE A 145 4.23 -8.34 10.45
CA PHE A 145 4.81 -7.01 10.25
C PHE A 145 4.11 -6.27 9.10
N PHE A 146 3.96 -6.91 7.93
CA PHE A 146 3.30 -6.28 6.78
C PHE A 146 1.80 -6.09 7.00
N ALA A 147 1.13 -6.99 7.73
CA ALA A 147 -0.27 -6.79 8.11
C ALA A 147 -0.43 -5.57 9.04
N ALA A 148 0.48 -5.40 10.00
CA ALA A 148 0.51 -4.22 10.87
C ALA A 148 0.76 -2.93 10.07
N LEU A 149 1.68 -2.94 9.10
CA LEU A 149 1.90 -1.80 8.21
C LEU A 149 0.63 -1.47 7.41
N ALA A 150 -0.06 -2.47 6.84
CA ALA A 150 -1.31 -2.25 6.10
C ALA A 150 -2.39 -1.62 6.99
N ALA A 151 -2.58 -2.12 8.22
CA ALA A 151 -3.51 -1.56 9.20
C ALA A 151 -3.12 -0.14 9.63
N SER A 152 -1.81 0.18 9.66
CA SER A 152 -1.29 1.51 9.98
C SER A 152 -1.40 2.52 8.81
N ILE A 153 -1.75 2.06 7.61
CA ILE A 153 -2.09 2.94 6.47
C ILE A 153 -3.57 3.33 6.50
N LYS A 154 -4.45 2.33 6.57
CA LYS A 154 -5.91 2.49 6.66
C LYS A 154 -6.50 1.38 7.53
N TRP A 155 -7.59 1.65 8.27
CA TRP A 155 -8.29 0.65 9.05
C TRP A 155 -8.75 -0.56 8.23
N THR A 156 -9.06 -0.36 6.96
CA THR A 156 -9.38 -1.43 6.01
C THR A 156 -8.22 -2.42 5.83
N GLY A 157 -6.99 -2.06 6.19
CA GLY A 157 -5.84 -2.97 6.22
C GLY A 157 -6.00 -4.15 7.18
N LEU A 158 -6.86 -4.03 8.20
CA LEU A 158 -7.23 -5.15 9.09
C LEU A 158 -7.90 -6.30 8.34
N SER A 159 -8.48 -6.06 7.15
CA SER A 159 -9.05 -7.13 6.32
C SER A 159 -8.00 -8.16 5.90
N PHE A 160 -6.77 -7.76 5.65
CA PHE A 160 -5.68 -8.69 5.31
C PHE A 160 -5.33 -9.59 6.49
N LEU A 161 -5.29 -9.03 7.71
CA LEU A 161 -5.10 -9.82 8.92
C LEU A 161 -6.29 -10.78 9.13
N ALA A 162 -7.52 -10.31 8.94
CA ALA A 162 -8.71 -11.14 9.05
C ALA A 162 -8.68 -12.33 8.06
N ILE A 163 -8.28 -12.09 6.80
CA ILE A 163 -8.11 -13.16 5.80
C ILE A 163 -7.10 -14.21 6.30
N ILE A 164 -5.94 -13.78 6.78
CA ILE A 164 -4.89 -14.66 7.29
C ILE A 164 -5.41 -15.51 8.46
N LEU A 165 -6.09 -14.88 9.42
CA LEU A 165 -6.65 -15.57 10.60
C LEU A 165 -7.74 -16.58 10.22
N ILE A 166 -8.61 -16.23 9.26
CA ILE A 166 -9.64 -17.12 8.74
C ILE A 166 -9.01 -18.36 8.10
N PHE A 167 -8.02 -18.17 7.24
CA PHE A 167 -7.29 -19.29 6.63
C PHE A 167 -6.62 -20.17 7.67
N TYR A 168 -5.93 -19.58 8.63
CA TYR A 168 -5.26 -20.32 9.70
C TYR A 168 -6.27 -21.11 10.56
N PHE A 169 -7.43 -20.52 10.85
CA PHE A 169 -8.51 -21.17 11.62
C PHE A 169 -9.05 -22.40 10.87
N PHE A 170 -9.34 -22.30 9.57
CA PHE A 170 -9.82 -23.45 8.80
C PHE A 170 -8.77 -24.56 8.68
N GLU A 171 -7.49 -24.23 8.61
CA GLU A 171 -6.43 -25.23 8.64
C GLU A 171 -6.30 -25.92 10.00
N PHE A 172 -6.44 -25.15 11.06
CA PHE A 172 -6.47 -25.70 12.41
C PHE A 172 -7.61 -26.71 12.57
N LEU A 173 -8.83 -26.37 12.12
CA LEU A 173 -9.99 -27.28 12.18
C LEU A 173 -9.80 -28.57 11.36
N LYS A 174 -9.03 -28.54 10.27
CA LYS A 174 -8.77 -29.74 9.46
C LYS A 174 -7.78 -30.73 10.12
N ARG A 175 -7.07 -30.28 11.16
CA ARG A 175 -6.12 -31.13 11.89
C ARG A 175 -6.76 -31.95 13.00
N PHE A 176 -8.02 -31.66 13.34
CA PHE A 176 -8.88 -32.38 14.28
C PHE A 176 -9.99 -33.15 13.55
#